data_a0a1a639a3bfe3ea00857d6ce9c5cd2a
#
_entry.id   a0a1a639a3bfe3ea00857d6ce9c5cd2a
#
_cell.length_a   1.000
_cell.length_b   1.000
_cell.length_c   1.000
_cell.angle_alpha   90.00
_cell.angle_beta   90.00
_cell.angle_gamma   90.00
#
_symmetry.space_group_name_H-M   'P 1'
#
loop_
_entity.id
_entity.type
_entity.pdbx_description
1 polymer ?
#
loop_
_entity_poly.entity_id
_entity_poly.type
_entity_poly.pdbx_seq_one_letter_code
_entity_poly.pdbx_strand_id
1 'polypeptide(L)'
;MIYDRQGKTNTTTITRGAVEISAVPYYTLINQDIGYIVLSKFNNKTTSQTKNALEDLKLQGAKKIILDLRGNPGGLLNEAISIVNLFVPKGEVITTTRSIIEKYNKVYKTRSEPVDVSIPLAVLVNGRSASASEIVSGGLQDLD
;
A
#
# COMPACT_ATOMS: atom_id res chain seq x y z
N MET A 1 -12.09 -33.42 -4.39
CA MET A 1 -11.61 -34.74 -4.81
C MET A 1 -10.14 -34.57 -5.12
N ILE A 2 -9.28 -35.34 -4.49
CA ILE A 2 -7.82 -35.28 -4.66
C ILE A 2 -7.39 -36.64 -5.22
N TYR A 3 -6.56 -36.63 -6.27
CA TYR A 3 -5.97 -37.85 -6.84
C TYR A 3 -4.56 -38.03 -6.28
N ASP A 4 -4.23 -39.22 -5.82
CA ASP A 4 -2.85 -39.59 -5.52
C ASP A 4 -2.08 -39.94 -6.80
N ARG A 5 -0.78 -40.20 -6.68
CA ARG A 5 0.09 -40.55 -7.82
C ARG A 5 -0.29 -41.87 -8.52
N GLN A 6 -1.16 -42.67 -7.91
CA GLN A 6 -1.63 -43.95 -8.43
C GLN A 6 -3.05 -43.84 -9.01
N GLY A 7 -3.63 -42.63 -9.07
CA GLY A 7 -4.97 -42.35 -9.59
C GLY A 7 -6.11 -42.69 -8.64
N LYS A 8 -5.82 -43.05 -7.38
CA LYS A 8 -6.83 -43.28 -6.36
C LYS A 8 -7.42 -41.98 -5.85
N THR A 9 -8.74 -41.91 -5.78
CA THR A 9 -9.46 -40.75 -5.27
C THR A 9 -9.56 -40.77 -3.75
N ASN A 10 -9.19 -39.67 -3.11
CA ASN A 10 -9.44 -39.43 -1.70
C ASN A 10 -10.40 -38.25 -1.54
N THR A 11 -11.40 -38.40 -0.69
CA THR A 11 -12.29 -37.33 -0.28
C THR A 11 -11.89 -36.87 1.10
N THR A 12 -11.61 -35.59 1.24
CA THR A 12 -11.34 -34.97 2.54
C THR A 12 -12.23 -33.77 2.74
N THR A 13 -12.60 -33.52 3.99
CA THR A 13 -13.34 -32.31 4.36
C THR A 13 -12.33 -31.20 4.68
N ILE A 14 -12.50 -30.05 4.00
CA ILE A 14 -11.68 -28.87 4.23
C ILE A 14 -12.57 -27.83 4.91
N THR A 15 -12.17 -27.39 6.09
CA THR A 15 -12.82 -26.26 6.76
C THR A 15 -12.21 -24.95 6.28
N ARG A 16 -13.07 -24.04 5.82
CA ARG A 16 -12.61 -22.69 5.41
C ARG A 16 -12.20 -21.91 6.65
N GLY A 17 -11.02 -21.30 6.57
CA GLY A 17 -10.51 -20.36 7.56
C GLY A 17 -10.14 -19.03 6.94
N ALA A 18 -10.07 -17.97 7.74
CA ALA A 18 -9.53 -16.70 7.31
C ALA A 18 -8.01 -16.85 7.15
N VAL A 19 -7.51 -16.54 5.95
CA VAL A 19 -6.08 -16.45 5.68
C VAL A 19 -5.71 -14.99 5.61
N GLU A 20 -4.90 -14.52 6.55
CA GLU A 20 -4.38 -13.16 6.52
C GLU A 20 -3.27 -13.04 5.49
N ILE A 21 -3.48 -12.15 4.52
CA ILE A 21 -2.46 -11.82 3.53
C ILE A 21 -1.89 -10.45 3.87
N SER A 22 -0.58 -10.40 4.15
CA SER A 22 0.11 -9.14 4.43
C SER A 22 0.02 -8.20 3.22
N ALA A 23 -0.27 -6.92 3.48
CA ALA A 23 -0.17 -5.86 2.48
C ALA A 23 1.30 -5.51 2.20
N VAL A 24 2.14 -5.58 3.25
CA VAL A 24 3.60 -5.39 3.19
C VAL A 24 4.29 -6.73 3.41
N PRO A 25 4.46 -7.55 2.36
CA PRO A 25 5.08 -8.87 2.48
C PRO A 25 6.58 -8.83 2.75
N TYR A 26 7.22 -7.71 2.46
CA TYR A 26 8.67 -7.55 2.60
C TYR A 26 9.06 -6.09 2.78
N TYR A 27 9.99 -5.83 3.69
CA TYR A 27 10.72 -4.57 3.79
C TYR A 27 12.13 -4.84 4.33
N THR A 28 13.08 -3.96 4.01
CA THR A 28 14.48 -4.09 4.42
C THR A 28 15.22 -2.77 4.30
N LEU A 29 16.34 -2.64 4.99
CA LEU A 29 17.31 -1.57 4.80
C LEU A 29 18.30 -1.96 3.69
N ILE A 30 18.45 -1.10 2.67
CA ILE A 30 19.42 -1.26 1.59
C ILE A 30 20.54 -0.23 1.80
N ASN A 31 21.79 -0.63 1.57
CA ASN A 31 22.96 0.27 1.60
C ASN A 31 23.03 1.15 2.88
N GLN A 32 22.57 0.64 4.01
CA GLN A 32 22.64 1.27 5.35
C GLN A 32 21.77 2.53 5.55
N ASP A 33 21.24 3.16 4.52
CA ASP A 33 20.44 4.41 4.61
C ASP A 33 19.15 4.44 3.78
N ILE A 34 18.87 3.42 2.98
CA ILE A 34 17.70 3.35 2.12
C ILE A 34 16.74 2.28 2.65
N GLY A 35 15.59 2.67 3.15
CA GLY A 35 14.49 1.77 3.47
C GLY A 35 13.75 1.36 2.19
N TYR A 36 13.53 0.08 1.99
CA TYR A 36 12.78 -0.48 0.87
C TYR A 36 11.53 -1.19 1.41
N ILE A 37 10.37 -0.82 0.91
CA ILE A 37 9.08 -1.35 1.35
C ILE A 37 8.30 -1.85 0.13
N VAL A 38 7.93 -3.13 0.11
CA VAL A 38 7.05 -3.70 -0.91
C VAL A 38 5.61 -3.65 -0.42
N LEU A 39 4.77 -2.89 -1.12
CA LEU A 39 3.34 -2.83 -0.87
C LEU A 39 2.59 -3.57 -1.98
N SER A 40 2.06 -4.76 -1.70
CA SER A 40 1.52 -5.69 -2.69
C SER A 40 0.02 -5.53 -2.96
N LYS A 41 -0.72 -4.88 -2.06
CA LYS A 41 -2.17 -4.63 -2.17
C LYS A 41 -2.63 -3.57 -1.17
N PHE A 42 -3.85 -3.06 -1.36
CA PHE A 42 -4.50 -2.14 -0.43
C PHE A 42 -5.68 -2.84 0.27
N ASN A 43 -5.41 -3.47 1.43
CA ASN A 43 -6.40 -4.05 2.33
C ASN A 43 -6.49 -3.23 3.64
N ASN A 44 -7.34 -3.61 4.57
CA ASN A 44 -7.59 -2.91 5.84
C ASN A 44 -6.40 -2.87 6.83
N LYS A 45 -5.27 -3.50 6.49
CA LYS A 45 -4.03 -3.48 7.29
C LYS A 45 -2.90 -2.70 6.60
N THR A 46 -3.14 -2.18 5.40
CA THR A 46 -2.11 -1.54 4.57
C THR A 46 -1.43 -0.39 5.29
N THR A 47 -2.20 0.57 5.77
CA THR A 47 -1.66 1.76 6.44
C THR A 47 -0.86 1.39 7.69
N SER A 48 -1.42 0.52 8.55
CA SER A 48 -0.74 0.12 9.78
C SER A 48 0.56 -0.65 9.51
N GLN A 49 0.55 -1.57 8.56
CA GLN A 49 1.75 -2.34 8.20
C GLN A 49 2.82 -1.47 7.53
N THR A 50 2.43 -0.55 6.64
CA THR A 50 3.38 0.38 6.00
C THR A 50 3.96 1.35 7.02
N LYS A 51 3.15 1.88 7.92
CA LYS A 51 3.61 2.76 9.00
C LYS A 51 4.62 2.05 9.89
N ASN A 52 4.31 0.83 10.34
CA ASN A 52 5.23 0.05 11.18
C ASN A 52 6.55 -0.23 10.46
N ALA A 53 6.50 -0.62 9.18
CA ALA A 53 7.70 -0.84 8.37
C ALA A 53 8.54 0.44 8.23
N LEU A 54 7.90 1.58 7.98
CA LEU A 54 8.55 2.89 7.87
C LEU A 54 9.24 3.29 9.19
N GLU A 55 8.52 3.16 10.31
CA GLU A 55 9.06 3.49 11.63
C GLU A 55 10.23 2.57 12.03
N ASP A 56 10.12 1.27 11.75
CA ASP A 56 11.18 0.30 12.01
C ASP A 56 12.44 0.59 11.15
N LEU A 57 12.25 0.86 9.85
CA LEU A 57 13.36 1.24 8.98
C LEU A 57 14.05 2.54 9.41
N LYS A 58 13.29 3.53 9.89
CA LYS A 58 13.86 4.77 10.45
C LYS A 58 14.68 4.49 11.71
N LEU A 59 14.22 3.59 12.59
CA LEU A 59 14.99 3.15 13.78
C LEU A 59 16.28 2.43 13.39
N GLN A 60 16.27 1.69 12.26
CA GLN A 60 17.46 1.04 11.71
C GLN A 60 18.41 2.01 10.99
N GLY A 61 18.05 3.29 10.83
CA GLY A 61 18.89 4.31 10.23
C GLY A 61 18.53 4.70 8.79
N ALA A 62 17.37 4.30 8.27
CA ALA A 62 16.92 4.74 6.96
C ALA A 62 16.76 6.27 6.91
N LYS A 63 17.34 6.88 5.90
CA LYS A 63 17.26 8.34 5.61
C LYS A 63 16.48 8.62 4.33
N LYS A 64 16.13 7.61 3.58
CA LYS A 64 15.39 7.66 2.31
C LYS A 64 14.51 6.42 2.22
N ILE A 65 13.38 6.51 1.52
CA ILE A 65 12.45 5.40 1.35
C ILE A 65 12.21 5.12 -0.14
N ILE A 66 12.16 3.85 -0.47
CA ILE A 66 11.62 3.35 -1.73
C ILE A 66 10.34 2.59 -1.41
N LEU A 67 9.21 3.08 -1.92
CA LEU A 67 7.91 2.40 -1.85
C LEU A 67 7.64 1.68 -3.17
N ASP A 68 7.66 0.36 -3.15
CA ASP A 68 7.47 -0.45 -4.35
C ASP A 68 6.02 -0.90 -4.51
N LEU A 69 5.34 -0.33 -5.51
CA LEU A 69 3.97 -0.63 -5.92
C LEU A 69 3.93 -1.45 -7.23
N ARG A 70 5.05 -1.96 -7.71
CA ARG A 70 5.08 -2.75 -8.94
C ARG A 70 4.26 -4.03 -8.77
N GLY A 71 3.35 -4.28 -9.72
CA GLY A 71 2.45 -5.43 -9.66
C GLY A 71 1.32 -5.31 -8.63
N ASN A 72 1.16 -4.17 -7.96
CA ASN A 72 0.07 -3.93 -7.02
C ASN A 72 -1.20 -3.47 -7.78
N PRO A 73 -2.28 -4.27 -7.84
CA PRO A 73 -3.48 -3.93 -8.58
C PRO A 73 -4.37 -2.90 -7.88
N GLY A 74 -3.95 -2.39 -6.71
CA GLY A 74 -4.75 -1.48 -5.91
C GLY A 74 -5.55 -2.14 -4.80
N GLY A 75 -6.70 -1.57 -4.48
CA GLY A 75 -7.61 -2.01 -3.42
C GLY A 75 -8.36 -0.85 -2.78
N LEU A 76 -8.37 -0.76 -1.45
CA LEU A 76 -9.18 0.20 -0.71
C LEU A 76 -8.69 1.64 -0.90
N LEU A 77 -9.58 2.53 -1.42
CA LEU A 77 -9.30 3.95 -1.63
C LEU A 77 -8.85 4.66 -0.34
N ASN A 78 -9.52 4.41 0.77
CA ASN A 78 -9.16 5.06 2.04
C ASN A 78 -7.74 4.69 2.50
N GLU A 79 -7.29 3.47 2.21
CA GLU A 79 -5.92 3.05 2.50
C GLU A 79 -4.90 3.78 1.61
N ALA A 80 -5.22 4.01 0.31
CA ALA A 80 -4.37 4.81 -0.57
C ALA A 80 -4.18 6.23 -0.03
N ILE A 81 -5.27 6.89 0.37
CA ILE A 81 -5.23 8.22 0.98
C ILE A 81 -4.40 8.22 2.26
N SER A 82 -4.56 7.19 3.10
CA SER A 82 -3.82 7.06 4.35
C SER A 82 -2.33 6.78 4.12
N ILE A 83 -1.96 6.06 3.06
CA ILE A 83 -0.55 5.88 2.66
C ILE A 83 0.08 7.20 2.26
N VAL A 84 -0.58 8.01 1.41
CA VAL A 84 -0.09 9.35 1.06
C VAL A 84 0.06 10.20 2.32
N ASN A 85 -0.91 10.12 3.25
CA ASN A 85 -0.87 10.88 4.50
C ASN A 85 0.29 10.48 5.45
N LEU A 86 0.99 9.38 5.22
CA LEU A 86 2.21 9.08 5.99
C LEU A 86 3.34 10.06 5.67
N PHE A 87 3.32 10.66 4.46
CA PHE A 87 4.39 11.49 3.89
C PHE A 87 3.97 12.93 3.61
N VAL A 88 2.67 13.23 3.63
CA VAL A 88 2.11 14.52 3.21
C VAL A 88 1.37 15.16 4.38
N PRO A 89 1.48 16.49 4.59
CA PRO A 89 0.80 17.22 5.66
C PRO A 89 -0.72 16.99 5.66
N LYS A 90 -1.33 17.20 6.82
CA LYS A 90 -2.78 17.14 6.97
C LYS A 90 -3.48 18.26 6.20
N GLY A 91 -4.58 17.91 5.53
CA GLY A 91 -5.47 18.87 4.85
C GLY A 91 -5.26 18.92 3.33
N GLU A 92 -4.21 18.29 2.80
CA GLU A 92 -3.90 18.25 1.37
C GLU A 92 -4.91 17.42 0.58
N VAL A 93 -5.26 17.89 -0.61
CA VAL A 93 -6.16 17.20 -1.54
C VAL A 93 -5.37 16.13 -2.30
N ILE A 94 -5.77 14.87 -2.14
CA ILE A 94 -5.10 13.74 -2.80
C ILE A 94 -5.78 13.35 -4.10
N THR A 95 -7.12 13.32 -4.09
CA THR A 95 -7.89 12.95 -5.27
C THR A 95 -9.33 13.45 -5.15
N THR A 96 -10.01 13.50 -6.29
CA THR A 96 -11.44 13.85 -6.35
C THR A 96 -12.20 12.83 -7.19
N THR A 97 -13.45 12.56 -6.80
CA THR A 97 -14.37 11.85 -7.68
C THR A 97 -15.33 12.85 -8.31
N ARG A 98 -15.59 12.68 -9.60
CA ARG A 98 -16.60 13.46 -10.34
C ARG A 98 -17.62 12.53 -10.98
N SER A 99 -18.88 12.89 -10.87
CA SER A 99 -20.02 12.16 -11.43
C SER A 99 -21.03 13.15 -12.02
N ILE A 100 -21.82 12.69 -12.98
CA ILE A 100 -22.99 13.42 -13.47
C ILE A 100 -23.99 13.68 -12.32
N ILE A 101 -24.03 12.79 -11.33
CA ILE A 101 -24.85 12.93 -10.13
C ILE A 101 -24.00 13.59 -9.05
N GLU A 102 -24.24 14.88 -8.77
CA GLU A 102 -23.42 15.71 -7.88
C GLU A 102 -23.18 15.11 -6.48
N LYS A 103 -24.15 14.39 -5.91
CA LYS A 103 -24.01 13.75 -4.58
C LYS A 103 -22.85 12.74 -4.50
N TYR A 104 -22.32 12.29 -5.62
CA TYR A 104 -21.16 11.38 -5.69
C TYR A 104 -19.84 12.12 -5.91
N ASN A 105 -19.88 13.45 -6.07
CA ASN A 105 -18.68 14.26 -6.13
C ASN A 105 -18.07 14.36 -4.73
N LYS A 106 -16.82 13.94 -4.59
CA LYS A 106 -16.12 13.96 -3.31
C LYS A 106 -14.70 14.45 -3.51
N VAL A 107 -14.21 15.18 -2.52
CA VAL A 107 -12.82 15.58 -2.38
C VAL A 107 -12.22 14.76 -1.25
N TYR A 108 -11.14 14.07 -1.53
CA TYR A 108 -10.44 13.25 -0.54
C TYR A 108 -9.16 13.98 -0.12
N LYS A 109 -9.02 14.18 1.17
CA LYS A 109 -7.91 14.90 1.79
C LYS A 109 -7.20 14.03 2.83
N THR A 110 -5.93 14.34 3.07
CA THR A 110 -5.21 13.83 4.24
C THR A 110 -5.89 14.28 5.53
N ARG A 111 -5.95 13.40 6.55
CA ARG A 111 -6.75 13.62 7.76
C ARG A 111 -5.94 13.62 9.05
N SER A 112 -4.76 13.04 9.03
CA SER A 112 -3.90 12.85 10.21
C SER A 112 -2.58 13.56 10.04
N GLU A 113 -1.86 13.76 11.15
CA GLU A 113 -0.47 14.18 11.06
C GLU A 113 0.38 13.10 10.40
N PRO A 114 1.30 13.47 9.51
CA PRO A 114 2.17 12.54 8.80
C PRO A 114 3.19 11.88 9.74
N VAL A 115 3.79 10.79 9.29
CA VAL A 115 4.92 10.18 9.99
C VAL A 115 6.20 10.96 9.71
N ASP A 116 6.40 11.37 8.47
CA ASP A 116 7.57 12.15 8.08
C ASP A 116 7.34 12.83 6.72
N VAL A 117 7.32 14.17 6.70
CA VAL A 117 7.17 14.97 5.48
C VAL A 117 8.51 15.30 4.83
N SER A 118 9.61 15.01 5.49
CA SER A 118 10.94 15.43 5.04
C SER A 118 11.78 14.27 4.48
N ILE A 119 11.34 13.03 4.67
CA ILE A 119 12.08 11.87 4.21
C ILE A 119 12.01 11.75 2.68
N PRO A 120 13.12 11.75 1.95
CA PRO A 120 13.11 11.54 0.52
C PRO A 120 12.44 10.20 0.16
N LEU A 121 11.46 10.26 -0.73
CA LEU A 121 10.62 9.13 -1.13
C LEU A 121 10.69 8.90 -2.63
N ALA A 122 10.98 7.66 -3.04
CA ALA A 122 10.82 7.21 -4.41
C ALA A 122 9.72 6.16 -4.50
N VAL A 123 8.80 6.30 -5.45
CA VAL A 123 7.72 5.33 -5.67
C VAL A 123 7.98 4.56 -6.96
N LEU A 124 8.05 3.24 -6.87
CA LEU A 124 8.21 2.37 -8.03
C LEU A 124 6.86 1.85 -8.50
N VAL A 125 6.57 2.05 -9.77
CA VAL A 125 5.35 1.57 -10.43
C VAL A 125 5.69 0.84 -11.73
N ASN A 126 4.76 0.03 -12.25
CA ASN A 126 4.87 -0.59 -13.57
C ASN A 126 3.48 -0.77 -14.21
N GLY A 127 3.40 -1.32 -15.41
CA GLY A 127 2.15 -1.53 -16.13
C GLY A 127 1.11 -2.44 -15.45
N ARG A 128 1.44 -3.02 -14.27
CA ARG A 128 0.49 -3.77 -13.44
C ARG A 128 0.12 -3.05 -12.14
N SER A 129 0.66 -1.86 -11.93
CA SER A 129 0.21 -0.95 -10.87
C SER A 129 -1.10 -0.29 -11.31
N ALA A 130 -2.15 -0.36 -10.50
CA ALA A 130 -3.47 0.14 -10.90
C ALA A 130 -4.27 0.73 -9.72
N SER A 131 -5.30 1.55 -10.04
CA SER A 131 -6.30 2.03 -9.07
C SER A 131 -5.66 2.75 -7.88
N ALA A 132 -5.77 2.20 -6.65
CA ALA A 132 -5.19 2.78 -5.44
C ALA A 132 -3.68 3.05 -5.56
N SER A 133 -2.93 2.23 -6.32
CA SER A 133 -1.51 2.47 -6.60
C SER A 133 -1.28 3.73 -7.43
N GLU A 134 -2.17 4.01 -8.39
CA GLU A 134 -2.11 5.22 -9.21
C GLU A 134 -2.46 6.47 -8.39
N ILE A 135 -3.41 6.35 -7.45
CA ILE A 135 -3.75 7.43 -6.52
C ILE A 135 -2.56 7.76 -5.61
N VAL A 136 -1.84 6.74 -5.11
CA VAL A 136 -0.65 6.97 -4.28
C VAL A 136 0.46 7.61 -5.09
N SER A 137 0.81 7.05 -6.24
CA SER A 137 1.92 7.58 -7.06
C SER A 137 1.61 8.97 -7.61
N GLY A 138 0.40 9.21 -8.12
CA GLY A 138 -0.03 10.50 -8.64
C GLY A 138 -0.15 11.55 -7.54
N GLY A 139 -0.80 11.20 -6.41
CA GLY A 139 -0.96 12.13 -5.28
C GLY A 139 0.36 12.54 -4.64
N LEU A 140 1.35 11.64 -4.56
CA LEU A 140 2.69 11.97 -4.09
C LEU A 140 3.47 12.81 -5.11
N GLN A 141 3.33 12.53 -6.42
CA GLN A 141 3.96 13.29 -7.48
C GLN A 141 3.42 14.74 -7.58
N ASP A 142 2.11 14.92 -7.38
CA ASP A 142 1.47 16.24 -7.51
C ASP A 142 1.74 17.15 -6.31
N LEU A 143 2.17 16.58 -5.18
CA LEU A 143 2.41 17.29 -3.91
C LEU A 143 3.90 17.38 -3.53
N ASP A 144 4.81 16.97 -4.44
CA ASP A 144 6.27 17.06 -4.29
C ASP A 144 6.78 18.51 -4.49
#